data_b12b9ced1d78354a6b07b74d9cf1b35e
#
_entry.id   b12b9ced1d78354a6b07b74d9cf1b35e
#
_cell.length_a   1.000
_cell.length_b   1.000
_cell.length_c   1.000
_cell.angle_alpha   90.00
_cell.angle_beta   90.00
_cell.angle_gamma   90.00
#
_symmetry.space_group_name_H-M   'P 1'
#
loop_
_entity.id
_entity.type
_entity.pdbx_description
1 polymer ?
#
loop_
_entity_poly.entity_id
_entity_poly.type
_entity_poly.pdbx_seq_one_letter_code
_entity_poly.pdbx_strand_id
1 'polypeptide(L)'
;MSSIEVKTFDNPDESNTNFKNAKIDIVKVGDQRVMRLVLRPGWKWSQDIKPTVGTDSCKAKHLGVIVSGAVCAKHDDGTELTYKAGDAYSIEPGHDGWVVGDKPAVVYEFHGKWGE
;
A
#
# COMPACT_ATOMS: atom_id res chain seq x y z
N MET A 1 29.70 -0.12 3.57
CA MET A 1 28.49 -0.69 2.90
C MET A 1 28.68 -2.20 2.74
N SER A 2 27.68 -2.95 3.10
CA SER A 2 27.73 -4.39 2.90
C SER A 2 27.42 -4.73 1.44
N SER A 3 28.10 -5.73 0.89
CA SER A 3 27.81 -6.19 -0.47
C SER A 3 26.48 -6.95 -0.57
N ILE A 4 25.95 -7.42 0.54
CA ILE A 4 24.64 -8.08 0.62
C ILE A 4 23.97 -7.60 1.90
N GLU A 5 22.72 -7.18 1.77
CA GLU A 5 21.88 -6.80 2.92
C GLU A 5 20.60 -7.62 2.89
N VAL A 6 20.19 -8.11 4.04
CA VAL A 6 18.93 -8.81 4.23
C VAL A 6 18.25 -8.28 5.48
N LYS A 7 16.98 -7.93 5.37
CA LYS A 7 16.17 -7.53 6.52
C LYS A 7 14.82 -8.25 6.46
N THR A 8 14.20 -8.39 7.61
CA THR A 8 12.88 -9.01 7.70
C THR A 8 11.83 -7.96 8.03
N PHE A 9 10.64 -8.11 7.47
CA PHE A 9 9.50 -7.27 7.83
C PHE A 9 8.98 -7.56 9.25
N ASP A 10 9.42 -8.66 9.86
CA ASP A 10 9.08 -8.94 11.26
C ASP A 10 9.84 -8.03 12.24
N ASN A 11 10.90 -7.37 11.76
CA ASN A 11 11.65 -6.37 12.51
C ASN A 11 11.91 -5.16 11.60
N PRO A 12 10.86 -4.39 11.27
CA PRO A 12 11.00 -3.30 10.30
C PRO A 12 11.76 -2.12 10.88
N ASP A 13 12.34 -1.30 9.98
CA ASP A 13 12.96 -0.02 10.35
C ASP A 13 11.92 0.99 10.81
N GLU A 14 10.73 0.97 10.18
CA GLU A 14 9.60 1.82 10.54
C GLU A 14 8.32 1.01 10.49
N SER A 15 7.38 1.34 11.35
CA SER A 15 6.06 0.72 11.35
C SER A 15 5.02 1.78 11.65
N ASN A 16 3.91 1.75 10.90
CA ASN A 16 2.79 2.66 11.10
C ASN A 16 1.50 1.86 11.27
N THR A 17 0.90 1.98 12.45
CA THR A 17 -0.37 1.34 12.80
C THR A 17 -1.45 2.38 13.11
N ASN A 18 -1.22 3.64 12.73
CA ASN A 18 -2.11 4.75 13.08
C ASN A 18 -3.37 4.80 12.22
N PHE A 19 -3.38 4.12 11.08
CA PHE A 19 -4.55 4.08 10.21
C PHE A 19 -5.43 2.90 10.54
N LYS A 20 -6.73 3.13 10.54
CA LYS A 20 -7.71 2.07 10.72
C LYS A 20 -7.62 1.08 9.56
N ASN A 21 -7.66 -0.21 9.87
CA ASN A 21 -7.65 -1.30 8.90
C ASN A 21 -6.38 -1.41 8.05
N ALA A 22 -5.31 -0.74 8.42
CA ALA A 22 -4.05 -0.78 7.68
C ALA A 22 -2.85 -0.86 8.62
N LYS A 23 -1.89 -1.69 8.25
CA LYS A 23 -0.58 -1.74 8.90
C LYS A 23 0.48 -1.60 7.83
N ILE A 24 1.42 -0.68 8.03
CA ILE A 24 2.49 -0.39 7.09
C ILE A 24 3.82 -0.66 7.78
N ASP A 25 4.60 -1.57 7.25
CA ASP A 25 5.97 -1.84 7.70
C ASP A 25 6.94 -1.45 6.60
N ILE A 26 8.04 -0.80 6.96
CA ILE A 26 9.04 -0.33 6.03
C ILE A 26 10.39 -0.89 6.43
N VAL A 27 11.10 -1.48 5.49
CA VAL A 27 12.50 -1.85 5.63
C VAL A 27 13.34 -1.04 4.66
N LYS A 28 14.52 -0.66 5.11
CA LYS A 28 15.50 0.07 4.29
C LYS A 28 16.63 -0.89 3.98
N VAL A 29 16.75 -1.26 2.71
CA VAL A 29 17.72 -2.25 2.24
C VAL A 29 18.48 -1.65 1.06
N GLY A 30 19.81 -1.69 1.13
CA GLY A 30 20.60 -0.92 0.18
C GLY A 30 20.24 0.55 0.28
N ASP A 31 19.98 1.20 -0.83
CA ASP A 31 19.56 2.60 -0.87
C ASP A 31 18.04 2.72 -1.08
N GLN A 32 17.30 1.64 -0.88
CA GLN A 32 15.89 1.59 -1.22
C GLN A 32 15.01 1.34 0.00
N ARG A 33 13.76 1.75 -0.12
CA ARG A 33 12.71 1.44 0.85
C ARG A 33 11.78 0.40 0.22
N VAL A 34 11.46 -0.62 0.98
CA VAL A 34 10.43 -1.58 0.60
C VAL A 34 9.36 -1.55 1.67
N MET A 35 8.11 -1.41 1.27
CA MET A 35 6.97 -1.37 2.18
C MET A 35 6.15 -2.65 2.04
N ARG A 36 5.71 -3.16 3.18
CA ARG A 36 4.68 -4.19 3.23
C ARG A 36 3.45 -3.57 3.86
N LEU A 37 2.33 -3.65 3.15
CA LEU A 37 1.06 -3.18 3.66
C LEU A 37 0.13 -4.36 3.86
N VAL A 38 -0.48 -4.41 5.04
CA VAL A 38 -1.56 -5.34 5.32
C VAL A 38 -2.83 -4.53 5.47
N LEU A 39 -3.74 -4.71 4.54
CA LEU A 39 -5.00 -3.97 4.47
C LEU A 39 -6.12 -4.94 4.82
N ARG A 40 -6.84 -4.64 5.90
CA ARG A 40 -7.89 -5.54 6.40
C ARG A 40 -9.17 -5.40 5.58
N PRO A 41 -10.05 -6.42 5.62
CA PRO A 41 -11.38 -6.28 5.03
C PRO A 41 -12.08 -5.03 5.56
N GLY A 42 -12.70 -4.29 4.64
CA GLY A 42 -13.34 -3.02 4.97
C GLY A 42 -12.46 -1.80 4.80
N TRP A 43 -11.16 -1.98 4.58
CA TRP A 43 -10.29 -0.84 4.32
C TRP A 43 -10.70 -0.13 3.03
N LYS A 44 -10.77 1.20 3.11
CA LYS A 44 -10.99 2.08 1.97
C LYS A 44 -10.20 3.35 2.20
N TRP A 45 -9.40 3.76 1.21
CA TRP A 45 -8.54 4.93 1.36
C TRP A 45 -9.33 6.18 1.75
N SER A 46 -10.44 6.45 1.06
CA SER A 46 -11.24 7.66 1.32
C SER A 46 -11.91 7.66 2.69
N GLN A 47 -12.01 6.51 3.35
CA GLN A 47 -12.60 6.35 4.67
C GLN A 47 -11.53 6.32 5.77
N ASP A 48 -10.45 5.58 5.56
CA ASP A 48 -9.47 5.25 6.60
C ASP A 48 -8.20 6.10 6.55
N ILE A 49 -7.84 6.63 5.39
CA ILE A 49 -6.60 7.41 5.20
C ILE A 49 -6.90 8.89 4.94
N LYS A 50 -7.88 9.18 4.10
CA LYS A 50 -8.23 10.54 3.68
C LYS A 50 -8.41 11.52 4.83
N PRO A 51 -9.07 11.17 5.95
CA PRO A 51 -9.24 12.12 7.05
C PRO A 51 -7.92 12.64 7.63
N THR A 52 -6.85 11.84 7.53
CA THR A 52 -5.53 12.22 8.03
C THR A 52 -4.77 13.08 7.02
N VAL A 53 -4.79 12.70 5.73
CA VAL A 53 -4.00 13.41 4.71
C VAL A 53 -4.72 14.61 4.13
N GLY A 54 -6.06 14.64 4.15
CA GLY A 54 -6.84 15.82 3.82
C GLY A 54 -6.99 16.15 2.33
N THR A 55 -6.61 15.25 1.43
CA THR A 55 -6.77 15.43 -0.01
C THR A 55 -8.04 14.73 -0.51
N ASP A 56 -8.59 15.19 -1.65
CA ASP A 56 -9.81 14.59 -2.23
C ASP A 56 -9.60 13.16 -2.70
N SER A 57 -8.39 12.86 -3.18
CA SER A 57 -7.98 11.52 -3.61
C SER A 57 -6.54 11.29 -3.21
N CYS A 58 -6.09 10.03 -3.28
CA CYS A 58 -4.70 9.70 -2.96
C CYS A 58 -3.77 10.30 -4.01
N LYS A 59 -2.82 11.10 -3.59
CA LYS A 59 -1.85 11.78 -4.46
C LYS A 59 -0.52 11.05 -4.54
N ALA A 60 -0.40 9.90 -3.93
CA ALA A 60 0.80 9.08 -4.02
C ALA A 60 0.77 8.22 -5.28
N LYS A 61 1.95 8.04 -5.86
CA LYS A 61 2.14 7.07 -6.94
C LYS A 61 2.51 5.73 -6.31
N HIS A 62 1.90 4.66 -6.79
CA HIS A 62 2.16 3.32 -6.28
C HIS A 62 2.74 2.42 -7.36
N LEU A 63 3.75 1.65 -7.00
CA LEU A 63 4.31 0.56 -7.80
C LEU A 63 4.54 -0.61 -6.87
N GLY A 64 3.89 -1.72 -7.13
CA GLY A 64 4.00 -2.84 -6.23
C GLY A 64 3.48 -4.15 -6.79
N VAL A 65 3.46 -5.13 -5.89
CA VAL A 65 2.92 -6.46 -6.15
C VAL A 65 1.97 -6.83 -5.02
N ILE A 66 0.90 -7.52 -5.36
CA ILE A 66 -0.03 -8.05 -4.37
C ILE A 66 0.19 -9.57 -4.27
N VAL A 67 0.35 -10.05 -3.04
CA VAL A 67 0.67 -11.45 -2.78
C VAL A 67 -0.48 -12.20 -2.10
N SER A 68 -1.45 -11.50 -1.55
CA SER A 68 -2.62 -12.11 -0.91
C SER A 68 -3.80 -11.14 -0.98
N GLY A 69 -5.01 -11.67 -1.12
CA GLY A 69 -6.23 -10.89 -1.17
C GLY A 69 -6.44 -10.17 -2.49
N ALA A 70 -7.30 -9.16 -2.49
CA ALA A 70 -7.65 -8.36 -3.66
C ALA A 70 -7.95 -6.93 -3.27
N VAL A 71 -7.57 -5.99 -4.14
CA VAL A 71 -7.82 -4.56 -3.97
C VAL A 71 -8.37 -4.01 -5.27
N CYS A 72 -9.36 -3.12 -5.17
CA CYS A 72 -9.85 -2.34 -6.29
C CYS A 72 -9.35 -0.92 -6.16
N ALA A 73 -8.81 -0.36 -7.24
CA ALA A 73 -8.43 1.05 -7.32
C ALA A 73 -9.28 1.73 -8.36
N LYS A 74 -9.72 2.95 -8.04
CA LYS A 74 -10.51 3.80 -8.95
C LYS A 74 -9.84 5.15 -9.07
N HIS A 75 -9.43 5.48 -10.29
CA HIS A 75 -8.81 6.74 -10.58
C HIS A 75 -9.85 7.83 -10.84
N ASP A 76 -9.47 9.09 -10.63
CA ASP A 76 -10.34 10.25 -10.88
C ASP A 76 -10.74 10.36 -12.36
N ASP A 77 -9.97 9.75 -13.28
CA ASP A 77 -10.30 9.70 -14.69
C ASP A 77 -11.37 8.66 -15.05
N GLY A 78 -11.87 7.91 -14.09
CA GLY A 78 -12.90 6.89 -14.26
C GLY A 78 -12.38 5.48 -14.43
N THR A 79 -11.08 5.29 -14.58
CA THR A 79 -10.49 3.93 -14.66
C THR A 79 -10.65 3.21 -13.34
N GLU A 80 -11.16 1.99 -13.38
CA GLU A 80 -11.35 1.15 -12.21
C GLU A 80 -10.87 -0.26 -12.52
N LEU A 81 -9.92 -0.76 -11.74
CA LEU A 81 -9.35 -2.09 -11.92
C LEU A 81 -9.18 -2.78 -10.57
N THR A 82 -9.40 -4.08 -10.57
CA THR A 82 -9.12 -4.93 -9.41
C THR A 82 -7.87 -5.74 -9.67
N TYR A 83 -6.98 -5.76 -8.68
CA TYR A 83 -5.76 -6.58 -8.72
C TYR A 83 -5.79 -7.55 -7.55
N LYS A 84 -5.20 -8.73 -7.77
CA LYS A 84 -5.26 -9.84 -6.82
C LYS A 84 -3.91 -10.55 -6.73
N ALA A 85 -3.80 -11.49 -5.82
CA ALA A 85 -2.57 -12.24 -5.58
C ALA A 85 -1.92 -12.72 -6.90
N GLY A 86 -0.66 -12.37 -7.08
CA GLY A 86 0.12 -12.65 -8.28
C GLY A 86 0.22 -11.50 -9.27
N ASP A 87 -0.52 -10.42 -9.06
CA ASP A 87 -0.49 -9.26 -9.96
C ASP A 87 0.55 -8.23 -9.51
N ALA A 88 1.13 -7.54 -10.49
CA ALA A 88 1.87 -6.31 -10.27
C ALA A 88 1.01 -5.13 -10.70
N TYR A 89 1.15 -4.00 -10.04
CA TYR A 89 0.31 -2.83 -10.34
C TYR A 89 1.10 -1.54 -10.30
N SER A 90 0.63 -0.58 -11.08
CA SER A 90 1.09 0.81 -11.04
C SER A 90 -0.14 1.71 -10.99
N ILE A 91 -0.15 2.64 -10.04
CA ILE A 91 -1.28 3.54 -9.85
C ILE A 91 -0.76 4.97 -9.79
N GLU A 92 -1.23 5.81 -10.72
CA GLU A 92 -0.86 7.21 -10.75
C GLU A 92 -1.60 8.01 -9.67
N PRO A 93 -1.08 9.18 -9.23
CA PRO A 93 -1.79 10.05 -8.30
C PRO A 93 -3.21 10.38 -8.77
N GLY A 94 -4.13 10.53 -7.84
CA GLY A 94 -5.52 10.85 -8.14
C GLY A 94 -6.46 9.64 -8.13
N HIS A 95 -6.38 8.83 -7.07
CA HIS A 95 -7.18 7.60 -6.97
C HIS A 95 -7.74 7.39 -5.58
N ASP A 96 -8.72 6.49 -5.49
CA ASP A 96 -9.19 5.85 -4.27
C ASP A 96 -8.92 4.35 -4.40
N GLY A 97 -8.99 3.61 -3.31
CA GLY A 97 -8.80 2.17 -3.32
C GLY A 97 -9.48 1.52 -2.12
N TRP A 98 -9.83 0.26 -2.27
CA TRP A 98 -10.49 -0.50 -1.20
C TRP A 98 -10.22 -2.00 -1.34
N VAL A 99 -10.26 -2.68 -0.21
CA VAL A 99 -10.13 -4.14 -0.17
C VAL A 99 -11.41 -4.77 -0.69
N VAL A 100 -11.26 -5.75 -1.56
CA VAL A 100 -12.37 -6.54 -2.11
C VAL A 100 -12.40 -7.90 -1.40
N GLY A 101 -13.58 -8.27 -0.91
CA GLY A 101 -13.77 -9.54 -0.24
C GLY A 101 -13.51 -9.50 1.25
N ASP A 102 -13.40 -10.67 1.85
CA ASP A 102 -13.33 -10.87 3.29
C ASP A 102 -11.96 -11.31 3.81
N LYS A 103 -10.94 -11.25 2.95
CA LYS A 103 -9.56 -11.55 3.31
C LYS A 103 -8.73 -10.29 3.35
N PRO A 104 -7.73 -10.21 4.26
CA PRO A 104 -6.76 -9.12 4.20
C PRO A 104 -6.01 -9.14 2.87
N ALA A 105 -5.71 -7.95 2.37
CA ALA A 105 -4.83 -7.82 1.22
C ALA A 105 -3.41 -7.54 1.73
N VAL A 106 -2.43 -8.24 1.17
CA VAL A 106 -1.02 -8.03 1.49
C VAL A 106 -0.31 -7.60 0.22
N VAL A 107 0.27 -6.40 0.26
CA VAL A 107 0.99 -5.84 -0.88
C VAL A 107 2.40 -5.41 -0.46
N TYR A 108 3.33 -5.46 -1.42
CA TYR A 108 4.66 -4.91 -1.26
C TYR A 108 4.82 -3.79 -2.28
N GLU A 109 5.21 -2.62 -1.80
CA GLU A 109 5.38 -1.45 -2.65
C GLU A 109 6.80 -0.92 -2.60
N PHE A 110 7.28 -0.49 -3.75
CA PHE A 110 8.65 -0.02 -3.95
C PHE A 110 8.70 1.48 -4.23
N HIS A 111 7.55 2.11 -4.37
CA HIS A 111 7.41 3.52 -4.69
C HIS A 111 6.19 4.08 -3.97
N GLY A 112 6.27 5.36 -3.62
CA GLY A 112 5.19 6.04 -2.93
C GLY A 112 5.45 6.21 -1.45
N LYS A 113 4.60 7.01 -0.82
CA LYS A 113 4.63 7.25 0.61
C LYS A 113 3.21 7.14 1.13
N TRP A 114 3.01 6.24 2.06
CA TRP A 114 1.70 6.03 2.64
C TRP A 114 1.50 6.89 3.88
N GLY A 115 0.40 7.64 3.89
CA GLY A 115 0.03 8.44 5.05
C GLY A 115 0.85 9.71 5.25
N GLU A 116 1.50 10.17 4.21
CA GLU A 116 2.28 11.40 4.23
C GLU A 116 1.69 12.43 3.29
#